data_8a18bf464db34ade32f879432c52d98d
#
_entry.id   8a18bf464db34ade32f879432c52d98d
#
_cell.length_a   1.000
_cell.length_b   1.000
_cell.length_c   1.000
_cell.angle_alpha   90.00
_cell.angle_beta   90.00
_cell.angle_gamma   90.00
#
_symmetry.space_group_name_H-M   'P 1'
#
loop_
_entity.id
_entity.type
_entity.pdbx_description
1 polymer ?
#
loop_
_entity_poly.entity_id
_entity_poly.type
_entity_poly.pdbx_seq_one_letter_code
_entity_poly.pdbx_strand_id
1 'polypeptide(L)'
;MSKAEQTRQFIIEKTAPIFNKKGVAATSLSDITEATGLTKGSIYGNFKNKDDVAIAVFKYNADKLWKKKENWIAVYSDPASQLRALVDFYRKNWKEIFESGGCPIMNAATESDDIMPAMKERVKSTVDNWVKNVACILEEGIKQNTFRTGIDTFEYARLFIMTIEGGILLSKISDKPDSLYLALDRVNKIIDDEIII
;
A
#
# COMPACT_ATOMS: atom_id res chain seq x y z
N MET A 1 23.22 13.44 3.00
CA MET A 1 22.36 13.82 1.86
C MET A 1 22.88 15.11 1.25
N SER A 2 23.10 15.15 -0.05
CA SER A 2 23.43 16.37 -0.81
C SER A 2 22.22 17.33 -0.81
N LYS A 3 22.45 18.62 -1.15
CA LYS A 3 21.38 19.62 -1.28
C LYS A 3 20.33 19.20 -2.35
N ALA A 4 20.78 18.57 -3.43
CA ALA A 4 19.89 18.06 -4.48
C ALA A 4 19.00 16.91 -3.96
N GLU A 5 19.56 15.95 -3.22
CA GLU A 5 18.79 14.86 -2.59
C GLU A 5 17.78 15.39 -1.58
N GLN A 6 18.14 16.40 -0.78
CA GLN A 6 17.20 17.03 0.16
C GLN A 6 16.04 17.72 -0.57
N THR A 7 16.34 18.44 -1.68
CA THR A 7 15.30 19.08 -2.49
C THR A 7 14.39 18.04 -3.16
N ARG A 8 14.98 16.96 -3.69
CA ARG A 8 14.21 15.85 -4.28
C ARG A 8 13.28 15.22 -3.26
N GLN A 9 13.77 14.91 -2.07
CA GLN A 9 12.97 14.35 -0.98
C GLN A 9 11.85 15.28 -0.54
N PHE A 10 12.14 16.57 -0.39
CA PHE A 10 11.15 17.59 -0.07
C PHE A 10 10.01 17.67 -1.09
N ILE A 11 10.33 17.61 -2.41
CA ILE A 11 9.32 17.59 -3.47
C ILE A 11 8.44 16.35 -3.33
N ILE A 12 9.02 15.17 -3.13
CA ILE A 12 8.29 13.90 -2.94
C ILE A 12 7.32 14.02 -1.78
N GLU A 13 7.79 14.43 -0.60
CA GLU A 13 6.98 14.50 0.62
C GLU A 13 5.82 15.49 0.50
N LYS A 14 6.06 16.66 -0.11
CA LYS A 14 5.03 17.69 -0.29
C LYS A 14 3.96 17.29 -1.30
N THR A 15 4.33 16.54 -2.32
CA THR A 15 3.41 16.14 -3.39
C THR A 15 2.75 14.78 -3.17
N ALA A 16 3.27 13.97 -2.26
CA ALA A 16 2.76 12.63 -1.95
C ALA A 16 1.25 12.58 -1.65
N PRO A 17 0.66 13.45 -0.83
CA PRO A 17 -0.77 13.44 -0.57
C PRO A 17 -1.60 13.83 -1.83
N ILE A 18 -1.06 14.70 -2.68
CA ILE A 18 -1.75 15.19 -3.88
C ILE A 18 -1.88 14.05 -4.88
N PHE A 19 -0.77 13.39 -5.22
CA PHE A 19 -0.78 12.26 -6.14
C PHE A 19 -1.64 11.11 -5.64
N ASN A 20 -1.65 10.83 -4.34
CA ASN A 20 -2.48 9.75 -3.81
C ASN A 20 -3.99 10.06 -3.85
N LYS A 21 -4.39 11.34 -3.77
CA LYS A 21 -5.79 11.77 -3.80
C LYS A 21 -6.32 12.07 -5.20
N LYS A 22 -5.52 12.76 -6.01
CA LYS A 22 -5.92 13.20 -7.35
C LYS A 22 -5.53 12.21 -8.46
N GLY A 23 -4.53 11.36 -8.18
CA GLY A 23 -3.90 10.52 -9.19
C GLY A 23 -2.88 11.26 -10.05
N VAL A 24 -2.21 10.52 -10.92
CA VAL A 24 -1.15 11.05 -11.79
C VAL A 24 -1.74 11.92 -12.90
N ALA A 25 -2.82 11.47 -13.52
CA ALA A 25 -3.45 12.17 -14.63
C ALA A 25 -3.95 13.56 -14.22
N ALA A 26 -4.66 13.66 -13.10
CA ALA A 26 -5.27 14.91 -12.62
C ALA A 26 -4.30 15.82 -11.83
N THR A 27 -3.10 15.36 -11.51
CA THR A 27 -2.08 16.19 -10.85
C THR A 27 -1.33 17.02 -11.90
N SER A 28 -1.48 18.35 -11.83
CA SER A 28 -0.80 19.29 -12.71
C SER A 28 0.57 19.72 -12.17
N LEU A 29 1.40 20.32 -13.03
CA LEU A 29 2.64 20.96 -12.59
C LEU A 29 2.37 22.14 -11.64
N SER A 30 1.25 22.83 -11.83
CA SER A 30 0.82 23.91 -10.94
C SER A 30 0.56 23.40 -9.53
N ASP A 31 -0.12 22.26 -9.38
CA ASP A 31 -0.32 21.60 -8.08
C ASP A 31 1.03 21.30 -7.38
N ILE A 32 2.03 20.84 -8.16
CA ILE A 32 3.36 20.52 -7.63
C ILE A 32 4.10 21.80 -7.17
N THR A 33 4.07 22.85 -7.99
CA THR A 33 4.74 24.13 -7.67
C THR A 33 4.08 24.81 -6.48
N GLU A 34 2.75 24.79 -6.40
CA GLU A 34 1.98 25.35 -5.29
C GLU A 34 2.29 24.61 -3.97
N ALA A 35 2.26 23.27 -3.98
CA ALA A 35 2.52 22.47 -2.80
C ALA A 35 3.95 22.59 -2.27
N THR A 36 4.91 22.87 -3.16
CA THR A 36 6.33 22.93 -2.81
C THR A 36 6.85 24.36 -2.60
N GLY A 37 6.17 25.35 -3.17
CA GLY A 37 6.69 26.73 -3.23
C GLY A 37 7.89 26.88 -4.18
N LEU A 38 8.21 25.84 -4.99
CA LEU A 38 9.37 25.84 -5.88
C LEU A 38 8.96 26.23 -7.31
N THR A 39 9.93 26.79 -8.04
CA THR A 39 9.72 27.09 -9.46
C THR A 39 9.70 25.81 -10.31
N LYS A 40 9.09 25.89 -11.49
CA LYS A 40 9.10 24.83 -12.52
C LYS A 40 10.54 24.36 -12.83
N GLY A 41 11.48 25.31 -12.96
CA GLY A 41 12.89 24.99 -13.19
C GLY A 41 13.51 24.19 -12.05
N SER A 42 13.17 24.51 -10.82
CA SER A 42 13.65 23.75 -9.65
C SER A 42 13.08 22.32 -9.61
N ILE A 43 11.81 22.14 -9.98
CA ILE A 43 11.19 20.78 -10.06
C ILE A 43 11.92 19.97 -11.13
N TYR A 44 12.07 20.48 -12.36
CA TYR A 44 12.70 19.74 -13.46
C TYR A 44 14.24 19.70 -13.40
N GLY A 45 14.86 20.44 -12.50
CA GLY A 45 16.26 20.23 -12.11
C GLY A 45 16.48 18.97 -11.27
N ASN A 46 15.41 18.45 -10.63
CA ASN A 46 15.46 17.25 -9.78
C ASN A 46 14.73 16.04 -10.38
N PHE A 47 13.85 16.25 -11.36
CA PHE A 47 13.04 15.19 -12.00
C PHE A 47 12.98 15.44 -13.52
N LYS A 48 13.02 14.36 -14.29
CA LYS A 48 12.98 14.43 -15.75
C LYS A 48 11.65 14.99 -16.29
N ASN A 49 10.55 14.57 -15.70
CA ASN A 49 9.19 14.93 -16.06
C ASN A 49 8.23 14.65 -14.88
N LYS A 50 6.93 14.87 -15.10
CA LYS A 50 5.88 14.61 -14.11
C LYS A 50 5.80 13.12 -13.72
N ASP A 51 6.02 12.22 -14.66
CA ASP A 51 5.94 10.78 -14.42
C ASP A 51 7.07 10.31 -13.50
N ASP A 52 8.27 10.90 -13.61
CA ASP A 52 9.39 10.62 -12.70
C ASP A 52 9.06 11.08 -11.26
N VAL A 53 8.38 12.22 -11.10
CA VAL A 53 7.83 12.64 -9.79
C VAL A 53 6.82 11.64 -9.30
N ALA A 54 5.84 11.25 -10.13
CA ALA A 54 4.78 10.32 -9.77
C ALA A 54 5.32 8.96 -9.32
N ILE A 55 6.30 8.40 -10.04
CA ILE A 55 6.95 7.13 -9.67
C ILE A 55 7.68 7.24 -8.33
N ALA A 56 8.40 8.35 -8.11
CA ALA A 56 9.10 8.58 -6.83
C ALA A 56 8.12 8.74 -5.67
N VAL A 57 7.02 9.43 -5.89
CA VAL A 57 5.94 9.61 -4.92
C VAL A 57 5.21 8.31 -4.63
N PHE A 58 4.90 7.52 -5.66
CA PHE A 58 4.31 6.19 -5.48
C PHE A 58 5.18 5.33 -4.55
N LYS A 59 6.49 5.26 -4.86
CA LYS A 59 7.44 4.50 -4.02
C LYS A 59 7.42 5.00 -2.58
N TYR A 60 7.48 6.31 -2.36
CA TYR A 60 7.43 6.90 -1.03
C TYR A 60 6.16 6.53 -0.26
N ASN A 61 4.99 6.64 -0.89
CA ASN A 61 3.71 6.31 -0.26
C ASN A 61 3.60 4.81 0.06
N ALA A 62 4.03 3.96 -0.87
CA ALA A 62 4.03 2.51 -0.69
C ALA A 62 4.98 2.08 0.44
N ASP A 63 6.22 2.60 0.44
CA ASP A 63 7.23 2.33 1.48
C ASP A 63 6.75 2.80 2.87
N LYS A 64 6.12 3.99 2.94
CA LYS A 64 5.57 4.54 4.19
C LYS A 64 4.45 3.66 4.75
N LEU A 65 3.51 3.25 3.91
CA LEU A 65 2.42 2.35 4.31
C LEU A 65 2.97 1.00 4.74
N TRP A 66 3.92 0.46 3.97
CA TRP A 66 4.57 -0.81 4.28
C TRP A 66 5.26 -0.77 5.64
N LYS A 67 6.12 0.22 5.87
CA LYS A 67 6.84 0.37 7.14
C LYS A 67 5.89 0.49 8.34
N LYS A 68 4.76 1.19 8.17
CA LYS A 68 3.75 1.30 9.22
C LYS A 68 3.12 -0.06 9.54
N LYS A 69 2.79 -0.86 8.52
CA LYS A 69 2.27 -2.23 8.69
C LYS A 69 3.30 -3.17 9.31
N GLU A 70 4.52 -3.14 8.81
CA GLU A 70 5.62 -3.95 9.32
C GLU A 70 5.86 -3.71 10.80
N ASN A 71 5.97 -2.45 11.23
CA ASN A 71 6.11 -2.10 12.64
C ASN A 71 4.91 -2.55 13.49
N TRP A 72 3.70 -2.53 12.93
CA TRP A 72 2.49 -2.99 13.61
C TRP A 72 2.49 -4.51 13.82
N ILE A 73 2.92 -5.26 12.82
CA ILE A 73 2.97 -6.73 12.86
C ILE A 73 4.14 -7.23 13.71
N ALA A 74 5.29 -6.55 13.65
CA ALA A 74 6.54 -6.96 14.30
C ALA A 74 6.50 -7.01 15.84
N VAL A 75 5.45 -6.46 16.47
CA VAL A 75 5.26 -6.58 17.93
C VAL A 75 4.85 -7.99 18.36
N TYR A 76 4.41 -8.82 17.41
CA TYR A 76 3.99 -10.20 17.65
C TYR A 76 5.04 -11.17 17.13
N SER A 77 5.35 -12.20 17.94
CA SER A 77 6.36 -13.20 17.60
C SER A 77 5.77 -14.46 16.95
N ASP A 78 4.50 -14.75 17.19
CA ASP A 78 3.84 -15.92 16.62
C ASP A 78 3.08 -15.60 15.33
N PRO A 79 3.09 -16.52 14.35
CA PRO A 79 2.47 -16.30 13.03
C PRO A 79 0.96 -16.03 13.07
N ALA A 80 0.22 -16.64 13.98
CA ALA A 80 -1.23 -16.44 14.09
C ALA A 80 -1.55 -15.00 14.52
N SER A 81 -0.86 -14.51 15.55
CA SER A 81 -0.97 -13.12 16.00
C SER A 81 -0.51 -12.14 14.93
N GLN A 82 0.52 -12.47 14.14
CA GLN A 82 0.98 -11.63 13.02
C GLN A 82 -0.09 -11.49 11.93
N LEU A 83 -0.77 -12.59 11.54
CA LEU A 83 -1.88 -12.52 10.58
C LEU A 83 -3.06 -11.71 11.12
N ARG A 84 -3.43 -11.89 12.39
CA ARG A 84 -4.47 -11.09 13.03
C ARG A 84 -4.10 -9.62 13.13
N ALA A 85 -2.82 -9.32 13.42
CA ALA A 85 -2.32 -7.96 13.45
C ALA A 85 -2.37 -7.29 12.06
N LEU A 86 -2.14 -8.03 10.97
CA LEU A 86 -2.34 -7.53 9.62
C LEU A 86 -3.78 -7.07 9.40
N VAL A 87 -4.77 -7.86 9.81
CA VAL A 87 -6.20 -7.51 9.73
C VAL A 87 -6.54 -6.32 10.63
N ASP A 88 -6.06 -6.33 11.86
CA ASP A 88 -6.27 -5.27 12.85
C ASP A 88 -5.66 -3.93 12.43
N PHE A 89 -4.54 -3.95 11.72
CA PHE A 89 -3.93 -2.75 11.16
C PHE A 89 -4.95 -1.95 10.35
N TYR A 90 -5.68 -2.58 9.44
CA TYR A 90 -6.68 -1.93 8.61
C TYR A 90 -7.90 -1.49 9.42
N ARG A 91 -8.33 -2.32 10.38
CA ARG A 91 -9.46 -2.00 11.27
C ARG A 91 -9.20 -0.75 12.13
N LYS A 92 -7.98 -0.58 12.60
CA LYS A 92 -7.60 0.55 13.47
C LYS A 92 -7.23 1.81 12.70
N ASN A 93 -6.72 1.68 11.48
CA ASN A 93 -6.17 2.80 10.71
C ASN A 93 -7.03 3.22 9.51
N TRP A 94 -8.27 2.72 9.37
CA TRP A 94 -9.08 2.98 8.19
C TRP A 94 -9.33 4.47 7.92
N LYS A 95 -9.55 5.29 8.96
CA LYS A 95 -9.76 6.74 8.81
C LYS A 95 -8.56 7.40 8.16
N GLU A 96 -7.37 7.17 8.69
CA GLU A 96 -6.14 7.72 8.13
C GLU A 96 -5.90 7.26 6.69
N ILE A 97 -6.17 5.98 6.39
CA ILE A 97 -6.08 5.43 5.03
C ILE A 97 -7.04 6.18 4.10
N PHE A 98 -8.27 6.41 4.49
CA PHE A 98 -9.26 7.11 3.66
C PHE A 98 -8.93 8.59 3.50
N GLU A 99 -8.55 9.27 4.58
CA GLU A 99 -8.12 10.67 4.58
C GLU A 99 -6.88 10.90 3.72
N SER A 100 -5.98 9.91 3.64
CA SER A 100 -4.80 9.97 2.78
C SER A 100 -5.07 9.65 1.30
N GLY A 101 -6.30 9.29 0.93
CA GLY A 101 -6.69 8.99 -0.46
C GLY A 101 -6.92 7.50 -0.73
N GLY A 102 -6.80 6.62 0.25
CA GLY A 102 -6.91 5.17 0.10
C GLY A 102 -5.56 4.48 -0.08
N CYS A 103 -5.58 3.26 -0.59
CA CYS A 103 -4.36 2.48 -0.82
C CYS A 103 -3.55 3.05 -2.00
N PRO A 104 -2.30 3.49 -1.79
CA PRO A 104 -1.48 4.03 -2.87
C PRO A 104 -1.15 3.01 -3.95
N ILE A 105 -1.10 1.73 -3.61
CA ILE A 105 -0.82 0.65 -4.56
C ILE A 105 -1.99 0.49 -5.52
N MET A 106 -3.22 0.42 -4.98
CA MET A 106 -4.43 0.27 -5.78
C MET A 106 -4.69 1.51 -6.66
N ASN A 107 -4.51 2.71 -6.10
CA ASN A 107 -4.66 3.96 -6.84
C ASN A 107 -3.68 4.02 -8.03
N ALA A 108 -2.42 3.70 -7.81
CA ALA A 108 -1.42 3.68 -8.88
C ALA A 108 -1.67 2.53 -9.89
N ALA A 109 -2.16 1.37 -9.44
CA ALA A 109 -2.46 0.24 -10.31
C ALA A 109 -3.51 0.61 -11.37
N THR A 110 -4.65 1.18 -10.94
CA THR A 110 -5.76 1.54 -11.82
C THR A 110 -5.45 2.66 -12.81
N GLU A 111 -4.45 3.49 -12.54
CA GLU A 111 -4.03 4.55 -13.46
C GLU A 111 -2.89 4.14 -14.41
N SER A 112 -2.13 3.11 -14.06
CA SER A 112 -0.87 2.81 -14.76
C SER A 112 -0.92 1.59 -15.65
N ASP A 113 -1.96 0.76 -15.55
CA ASP A 113 -2.02 -0.55 -16.18
C ASP A 113 -1.87 -0.52 -17.71
N ASP A 114 -2.47 0.47 -18.37
CA ASP A 114 -2.45 0.59 -19.83
C ASP A 114 -1.52 1.70 -20.37
N ILE A 115 -1.26 2.76 -19.59
CA ILE A 115 -0.65 3.99 -20.10
C ILE A 115 0.71 4.35 -19.52
N MET A 116 1.13 3.71 -18.43
CA MET A 116 2.39 4.02 -17.74
C MET A 116 3.23 2.76 -17.45
N PRO A 117 3.91 2.17 -18.44
CA PRO A 117 4.64 0.90 -18.28
C PRO A 117 5.65 0.91 -17.12
N ALA A 118 6.37 2.02 -16.94
CA ALA A 118 7.37 2.13 -15.86
C ALA A 118 6.72 2.16 -14.45
N MET A 119 5.54 2.75 -14.31
CA MET A 119 4.75 2.71 -13.07
C MET A 119 4.18 1.31 -12.86
N LYS A 120 3.59 0.70 -13.89
CA LYS A 120 3.06 -0.68 -13.86
C LYS A 120 4.08 -1.68 -13.32
N GLU A 121 5.32 -1.65 -13.80
CA GLU A 121 6.39 -2.52 -13.31
C GLU A 121 6.71 -2.27 -11.81
N ARG A 122 6.68 -1.02 -11.37
CA ARG A 122 6.87 -0.69 -9.95
C ARG A 122 5.71 -1.17 -9.09
N VAL A 123 4.49 -0.98 -9.53
CA VAL A 123 3.28 -1.46 -8.85
C VAL A 123 3.31 -2.98 -8.76
N LYS A 124 3.58 -3.68 -9.87
CA LYS A 124 3.70 -5.15 -9.91
C LYS A 124 4.72 -5.64 -8.89
N SER A 125 5.94 -5.11 -8.91
CA SER A 125 6.99 -5.48 -7.95
C SER A 125 6.56 -5.23 -6.50
N THR A 126 5.82 -4.16 -6.23
CA THR A 126 5.31 -3.85 -4.90
C THR A 126 4.24 -4.85 -4.45
N VAL A 127 3.32 -5.22 -5.34
CA VAL A 127 2.30 -6.24 -5.09
C VAL A 127 2.93 -7.61 -4.85
N ASP A 128 3.90 -8.01 -5.69
CA ASP A 128 4.60 -9.30 -5.55
C ASP A 128 5.33 -9.38 -4.20
N ASN A 129 5.97 -8.30 -3.77
CA ASN A 129 6.62 -8.24 -2.46
C ASN A 129 5.59 -8.31 -1.31
N TRP A 130 4.44 -7.66 -1.46
CA TRP A 130 3.38 -7.74 -0.45
C TRP A 130 2.84 -9.16 -0.32
N VAL A 131 2.52 -9.81 -1.44
CA VAL A 131 2.09 -11.22 -1.46
C VAL A 131 3.14 -12.11 -0.79
N LYS A 132 4.42 -11.97 -1.17
CA LYS A 132 5.52 -12.72 -0.57
C LYS A 132 5.62 -12.55 0.95
N ASN A 133 5.48 -11.33 1.44
CA ASN A 133 5.59 -11.07 2.88
C ASN A 133 4.45 -11.73 3.68
N VAL A 134 3.22 -11.72 3.15
CA VAL A 134 2.10 -12.43 3.79
C VAL A 134 2.31 -13.96 3.70
N ALA A 135 2.75 -14.45 2.54
CA ALA A 135 3.07 -15.88 2.36
C ALA A 135 4.16 -16.35 3.33
N CYS A 136 5.19 -15.54 3.59
CA CYS A 136 6.23 -15.87 4.57
C CYS A 136 5.68 -16.07 5.99
N ILE A 137 4.67 -15.29 6.41
CA ILE A 137 4.02 -15.49 7.72
C ILE A 137 3.29 -16.84 7.74
N LEU A 138 2.59 -17.17 6.65
CA LEU A 138 1.90 -18.47 6.51
C LEU A 138 2.89 -19.64 6.51
N GLU A 139 3.97 -19.55 5.77
CA GLU A 139 5.04 -20.56 5.72
C GLU A 139 5.67 -20.79 7.11
N GLU A 140 5.90 -19.70 7.84
CA GLU A 140 6.46 -19.80 9.19
C GLU A 140 5.49 -20.49 10.16
N GLY A 141 4.18 -20.22 10.06
CA GLY A 141 3.17 -20.92 10.86
C GLY A 141 3.08 -22.42 10.54
N ILE A 142 3.26 -22.81 9.27
CA ILE A 142 3.34 -24.23 8.87
C ILE A 142 4.59 -24.88 9.49
N LYS A 143 5.76 -24.24 9.42
CA LYS A 143 7.02 -24.73 10.02
C LYS A 143 6.90 -24.92 11.54
N GLN A 144 6.18 -24.02 12.20
CA GLN A 144 5.94 -24.09 13.65
C GLN A 144 4.81 -25.07 14.04
N ASN A 145 4.20 -25.77 13.08
CA ASN A 145 3.04 -26.65 13.28
C ASN A 145 1.85 -25.95 13.95
N THR A 146 1.67 -24.66 13.73
CA THR A 146 0.52 -23.87 14.19
C THR A 146 -0.53 -23.69 13.09
N PHE A 147 -0.12 -23.86 11.83
CA PHE A 147 -0.99 -23.80 10.66
C PHE A 147 -1.05 -25.14 9.94
N ARG A 148 -2.17 -25.38 9.27
CA ARG A 148 -2.43 -26.60 8.50
C ARG A 148 -1.40 -26.75 7.38
N THR A 149 -0.92 -27.95 7.19
CA THR A 149 -0.09 -28.32 6.04
C THR A 149 -0.96 -28.48 4.78
N GLY A 150 -0.35 -28.24 3.61
CA GLY A 150 -1.05 -28.44 2.34
C GLY A 150 -1.87 -27.23 1.86
N ILE A 151 -1.86 -26.11 2.59
CA ILE A 151 -2.42 -24.86 2.07
C ILE A 151 -1.43 -24.17 1.10
N ASP A 152 -1.93 -23.56 0.03
CA ASP A 152 -1.13 -22.70 -0.84
C ASP A 152 -0.97 -21.31 -0.21
N THR A 153 0.20 -21.05 0.36
CA THR A 153 0.50 -19.82 1.08
C THR A 153 0.39 -18.57 0.18
N PHE A 154 0.73 -18.69 -1.10
CA PHE A 154 0.63 -17.60 -2.07
C PHE A 154 -0.82 -17.35 -2.51
N GLU A 155 -1.64 -18.39 -2.62
CA GLU A 155 -3.07 -18.26 -2.91
C GLU A 155 -3.78 -17.53 -1.77
N TYR A 156 -3.59 -17.96 -0.52
CA TYR A 156 -4.17 -17.28 0.65
C TYR A 156 -3.66 -15.84 0.81
N ALA A 157 -2.38 -15.60 0.57
CA ALA A 157 -1.84 -14.24 0.62
C ALA A 157 -2.52 -13.32 -0.41
N ARG A 158 -2.72 -13.79 -1.65
CA ARG A 158 -3.46 -13.04 -2.69
C ARG A 158 -4.92 -12.84 -2.30
N LEU A 159 -5.58 -13.88 -1.80
CA LEU A 159 -6.97 -13.81 -1.36
C LEU A 159 -7.17 -12.74 -0.28
N PHE A 160 -6.28 -12.68 0.71
CA PHE A 160 -6.34 -11.66 1.76
C PHE A 160 -6.18 -10.26 1.20
N ILE A 161 -5.19 -10.05 0.34
CA ILE A 161 -4.92 -8.74 -0.29
C ILE A 161 -6.14 -8.32 -1.13
N MET A 162 -6.66 -9.17 -2.00
CA MET A 162 -7.83 -8.88 -2.83
C MET A 162 -9.05 -8.53 -2.00
N THR A 163 -9.30 -9.29 -0.92
CA THR A 163 -10.46 -9.10 -0.05
C THR A 163 -10.36 -7.76 0.69
N ILE A 164 -9.20 -7.43 1.27
CA ILE A 164 -8.97 -6.18 1.98
C ILE A 164 -9.05 -4.97 1.04
N GLU A 165 -8.41 -5.03 -0.13
CA GLU A 165 -8.40 -3.94 -1.09
C GLU A 165 -9.80 -3.66 -1.67
N GLY A 166 -10.58 -4.72 -1.95
CA GLY A 166 -11.99 -4.58 -2.31
C GLY A 166 -12.81 -3.91 -1.21
N GLY A 167 -12.57 -4.29 0.05
CA GLY A 167 -13.18 -3.68 1.21
C GLY A 167 -12.82 -2.19 1.36
N ILE A 168 -11.55 -1.82 1.17
CA ILE A 168 -11.08 -0.42 1.20
C ILE A 168 -11.78 0.39 0.10
N LEU A 169 -11.80 -0.12 -1.14
CA LEU A 169 -12.40 0.57 -2.29
C LEU A 169 -13.88 0.89 -2.05
N LEU A 170 -14.67 -0.13 -1.71
CA LEU A 170 -16.12 0.02 -1.50
C LEU A 170 -16.44 0.91 -0.30
N SER A 171 -15.66 0.79 0.77
CA SER A 171 -15.83 1.63 1.96
C SER A 171 -15.47 3.08 1.70
N LYS A 172 -14.43 3.34 0.92
CA LYS A 172 -14.03 4.70 0.56
C LYS A 172 -15.09 5.40 -0.31
N ILE A 173 -15.71 4.68 -1.26
CA ILE A 173 -16.78 5.23 -2.11
C ILE A 173 -18.03 5.57 -1.28
N SER A 174 -18.33 4.77 -0.26
CA SER A 174 -19.51 4.96 0.59
C SER A 174 -19.27 5.90 1.79
N ASP A 175 -18.03 6.36 2.00
CA ASP A 175 -17.59 7.11 3.20
C ASP A 175 -17.86 6.39 4.54
N LYS A 176 -17.98 5.06 4.50
CA LYS A 176 -18.29 4.22 5.66
C LYS A 176 -17.38 2.99 5.69
N PRO A 177 -16.94 2.53 6.88
CA PRO A 177 -16.02 1.39 6.97
C PRO A 177 -16.68 0.01 6.82
N ASP A 178 -18.00 -0.07 6.60
CA ASP A 178 -18.78 -1.30 6.70
C ASP A 178 -18.27 -2.41 5.76
N SER A 179 -17.99 -2.07 4.50
CA SER A 179 -17.47 -3.05 3.53
C SER A 179 -16.06 -3.53 3.90
N LEU A 180 -15.23 -2.61 4.43
CA LEU A 180 -13.90 -2.98 4.94
C LEU A 180 -14.03 -3.93 6.13
N TYR A 181 -14.91 -3.62 7.10
CA TYR A 181 -15.10 -4.48 8.26
C TYR A 181 -15.61 -5.86 7.86
N LEU A 182 -16.56 -5.94 6.93
CA LEU A 182 -17.02 -7.22 6.37
C LEU A 182 -15.87 -8.02 5.73
N ALA A 183 -15.01 -7.36 4.94
CA ALA A 183 -13.85 -7.98 4.33
C ALA A 183 -12.85 -8.49 5.39
N LEU A 184 -12.57 -7.69 6.42
CA LEU A 184 -11.66 -8.05 7.51
C LEU A 184 -12.21 -9.21 8.35
N ASP A 185 -13.52 -9.23 8.62
CA ASP A 185 -14.18 -10.34 9.34
C ASP A 185 -14.13 -11.63 8.51
N ARG A 186 -14.28 -11.54 7.17
CA ARG A 186 -14.11 -12.70 6.29
C ARG A 186 -12.68 -13.22 6.31
N VAL A 187 -11.67 -12.35 6.28
CA VAL A 187 -10.26 -12.77 6.37
C VAL A 187 -9.98 -13.44 7.71
N ASN A 188 -10.46 -12.88 8.82
CA ASN A 188 -10.32 -13.53 10.14
C ASN A 188 -10.97 -14.91 10.17
N LYS A 189 -12.17 -15.05 9.58
CA LYS A 189 -12.85 -16.35 9.50
C LYS A 189 -12.05 -17.36 8.68
N ILE A 190 -11.41 -16.97 7.60
CA ILE A 190 -10.52 -17.84 6.84
C ILE A 190 -9.31 -18.26 7.69
N ILE A 191 -8.71 -17.32 8.42
CA ILE A 191 -7.60 -17.63 9.34
C ILE A 191 -8.01 -18.68 10.38
N ASP A 192 -9.21 -18.54 10.96
CA ASP A 192 -9.70 -19.44 11.99
C ASP A 192 -10.11 -20.81 11.46
N ASP A 193 -10.85 -20.84 10.34
CA ASP A 193 -11.50 -22.06 9.86
C ASP A 193 -10.57 -22.88 8.94
N GLU A 194 -9.67 -22.22 8.19
CA GLU A 194 -8.95 -22.83 7.08
C GLU A 194 -7.42 -22.89 7.30
N ILE A 195 -6.85 -22.00 8.13
CA ILE A 195 -5.39 -21.89 8.32
C ILE A 195 -4.93 -22.45 9.65
N ILE A 196 -5.50 -22.00 10.76
CA ILE A 196 -5.10 -22.44 12.10
C ILE A 196 -5.55 -23.89 12.35
N ILE A 197 -4.72 -24.67 13.06
CA ILE A 197 -5.04 -26.07 13.44
C ILE A 197 -6.01 -26.08 14.61
#